data_f142c68e6b5b2d26d571be7fd2691789
#
_entry.id   f142c68e6b5b2d26d571be7fd2691789
#
_cell.length_a   1.000
_cell.length_b   1.000
_cell.length_c   1.000
_cell.angle_alpha   90.00
_cell.angle_beta   90.00
_cell.angle_gamma   90.00
#
_symmetry.space_group_name_H-M   'P 1'
#
loop_
_entity.id
_entity.type
_entity.pdbx_description
1 polymer ?
#
loop_
_entity_poly.entity_id
_entity_poly.type
_entity_poly.pdbx_seq_one_letter_code
_entity_poly.pdbx_strand_id
1 'polypeptide(L)'
;MAGEKNYYKEALEALNNRRERERERCEMRREEVYAASPEARETDIELSRTASKLFFAARQGGDEEIERIKEETRRLRRLYREKLEAAGFPADYTDMKYRCEKCHDSGFVGVDMCTCLKADIARARLADSDMGPLADMQRFDNFSLDYYNGDNRRAAEYNLHALESFAAHFTKNSGESWLLIGATGLGKTHLSTALGVEVIRRGYDVVYKSVQSMLDDFEAEQFHGASPDVIRKYYDCDLLIVDDLGVEMSTQFNISCIYNVIN
;
A
#
# COMPACT_ATOMS: atom_id res chain seq x y z
N MET A 1 18.78 -17.41 6.83
CA MET A 1 17.45 -17.33 6.18
C MET A 1 16.97 -15.89 6.33
N ALA A 2 17.24 -15.04 5.35
CA ALA A 2 16.55 -13.77 5.21
C ALA A 2 15.14 -14.11 4.74
N GLY A 3 14.15 -13.99 5.63
CA GLY A 3 12.77 -14.31 5.29
C GLY A 3 12.28 -13.35 4.22
N GLU A 4 11.60 -13.90 3.23
CA GLU A 4 10.83 -13.17 2.22
C GLU A 4 10.06 -12.02 2.91
N LYS A 5 10.36 -10.77 2.54
CA LYS A 5 9.70 -9.60 3.15
C LYS A 5 8.20 -9.69 2.85
N ASN A 6 7.42 -9.94 3.87
CA ASN A 6 5.97 -10.00 3.75
C ASN A 6 5.38 -8.59 3.93
N TYR A 7 5.43 -7.79 2.87
CA TYR A 7 4.90 -6.42 2.83
C TYR A 7 3.44 -6.32 3.30
N TYR A 8 2.64 -7.33 3.03
CA TYR A 8 1.26 -7.42 3.52
C TYR A 8 1.24 -7.49 5.04
N LYS A 9 2.04 -8.39 5.64
CA LYS A 9 2.10 -8.55 7.09
C LYS A 9 2.61 -7.28 7.75
N GLU A 10 3.68 -6.68 7.22
CA GLU A 10 4.25 -5.43 7.75
C GLU A 10 3.26 -4.26 7.67
N ALA A 11 2.57 -4.09 6.55
CA ALA A 11 1.56 -3.06 6.39
C ALA A 11 0.35 -3.28 7.31
N LEU A 12 -0.09 -4.53 7.48
CA LEU A 12 -1.19 -4.87 8.39
C LEU A 12 -0.79 -4.65 9.85
N GLU A 13 0.41 -5.03 10.26
CA GLU A 13 0.96 -4.77 11.60
C GLU A 13 1.06 -3.25 11.87
N ALA A 14 1.50 -2.46 10.89
CA ALA A 14 1.56 -1.01 11.00
C ALA A 14 0.17 -0.38 11.21
N LEU A 15 -0.86 -0.88 10.51
CA LEU A 15 -2.26 -0.48 10.72
C LEU A 15 -2.76 -0.86 12.12
N ASN A 16 -2.53 -2.09 12.55
CA ASN A 16 -2.93 -2.57 13.87
C ASN A 16 -2.26 -1.77 14.98
N ASN A 17 -0.96 -1.52 14.89
CA ASN A 17 -0.22 -0.72 15.86
C ASN A 17 -0.74 0.74 15.93
N ARG A 18 -1.13 1.32 14.78
CA ARG A 18 -1.73 2.66 14.74
C ARG A 18 -3.08 2.67 15.45
N ARG A 19 -3.93 1.69 15.18
CA ARG A 19 -5.24 1.55 15.78
C ARG A 19 -5.16 1.32 17.30
N GLU A 20 -4.18 0.54 17.76
CA GLU A 20 -3.95 0.33 19.18
C GLU A 20 -3.48 1.61 19.89
N ARG A 21 -2.52 2.33 19.30
CA ARG A 21 -2.09 3.65 19.84
C ARG A 21 -3.25 4.66 19.89
N GLU A 22 -4.14 4.64 18.92
CA GLU A 22 -5.30 5.54 18.94
C GLU A 22 -6.31 5.10 20.02
N ARG A 23 -6.46 3.80 20.27
CA ARG A 23 -7.25 3.28 21.39
C ARG A 23 -6.71 3.77 22.72
N GLU A 24 -5.41 3.62 22.96
CA GLU A 24 -4.74 4.12 24.17
C GLU A 24 -4.94 5.63 24.35
N ARG A 25 -4.80 6.42 23.26
CA ARG A 25 -5.06 7.86 23.30
C ARG A 25 -6.53 8.18 23.62
N CYS A 26 -7.45 7.43 23.07
CA CYS A 26 -8.87 7.58 23.34
C CYS A 26 -9.18 7.28 24.82
N GLU A 27 -8.56 6.25 25.39
CA GLU A 27 -8.69 5.91 26.81
C GLU A 27 -8.10 7.02 27.70
N MET A 28 -6.93 7.56 27.37
CA MET A 28 -6.36 8.71 28.10
C MET A 28 -7.29 9.93 28.08
N ARG A 29 -7.87 10.27 26.91
CA ARG A 29 -8.85 11.36 26.78
C ARG A 29 -10.11 11.11 27.62
N ARG A 30 -10.55 9.85 27.71
CA ARG A 30 -11.68 9.47 28.58
C ARG A 30 -11.36 9.67 30.06
N GLU A 31 -10.18 9.24 30.50
CA GLU A 31 -9.75 9.45 31.89
C GLU A 31 -9.66 10.94 32.25
N GLU A 32 -9.17 11.77 31.33
CA GLU A 32 -9.13 13.23 31.50
C GLU A 32 -10.55 13.81 31.66
N VAL A 33 -11.50 13.39 30.81
CA VAL A 33 -12.90 13.79 30.93
C VAL A 33 -13.52 13.31 32.26
N TYR A 34 -13.24 12.07 32.68
CA TYR A 34 -13.79 11.50 33.90
C TYR A 34 -13.27 12.21 35.16
N ALA A 35 -12.03 12.69 35.13
CA ALA A 35 -11.48 13.50 36.19
C ALA A 35 -12.16 14.89 36.29
N ALA A 36 -12.53 15.46 35.14
CA ALA A 36 -13.17 16.77 35.06
C ALA A 36 -14.68 16.73 35.27
N SER A 37 -15.37 15.64 34.88
CA SER A 37 -16.84 15.50 34.94
C SER A 37 -17.27 14.09 35.36
N PRO A 38 -17.55 13.87 36.63
CA PRO A 38 -18.16 12.62 37.13
C PRO A 38 -19.47 12.27 36.43
N GLU A 39 -20.26 13.26 36.04
CA GLU A 39 -21.53 13.06 35.36
C GLU A 39 -21.34 12.52 33.91
N ALA A 40 -20.30 12.97 33.21
CA ALA A 40 -19.93 12.41 31.92
C ALA A 40 -19.50 10.94 32.05
N ARG A 41 -18.73 10.61 33.09
CA ARG A 41 -18.34 9.23 33.42
C ARG A 41 -19.55 8.31 33.62
N GLU A 42 -20.53 8.74 34.45
CA GLU A 42 -21.72 7.96 34.68
C GLU A 42 -22.51 7.71 33.39
N THR A 43 -22.66 8.75 32.56
CA THR A 43 -23.34 8.67 31.26
C THR A 43 -22.64 7.72 30.30
N ASP A 44 -21.28 7.71 30.24
CA ASP A 44 -20.50 6.80 29.38
C ASP A 44 -20.59 5.35 29.88
N ILE A 45 -20.63 5.12 31.17
CA ILE A 45 -20.87 3.79 31.75
C ILE A 45 -22.28 3.28 31.36
N GLU A 46 -23.31 4.11 31.43
CA GLU A 46 -24.66 3.74 30.98
C GLU A 46 -24.66 3.45 29.47
N LEU A 47 -24.03 4.28 28.67
CA LEU A 47 -23.88 4.10 27.23
C LEU A 47 -23.16 2.78 26.88
N SER A 48 -22.12 2.42 27.60
CA SER A 48 -21.40 1.14 27.42
C SER A 48 -22.31 -0.07 27.73
N ARG A 49 -23.21 0.03 28.68
CA ARG A 49 -24.16 -1.02 29.01
C ARG A 49 -25.19 -1.25 27.90
N THR A 50 -25.55 -0.22 27.11
CA THR A 50 -26.51 -0.38 26.02
C THR A 50 -25.95 -1.31 24.90
N ALA A 51 -24.67 -1.38 24.69
CA ALA A 51 -24.04 -2.31 23.74
C ALA A 51 -24.29 -3.79 24.16
N SER A 52 -24.14 -4.09 25.44
CA SER A 52 -24.41 -5.43 25.96
C SER A 52 -25.92 -5.77 25.88
N LYS A 53 -26.80 -4.83 26.22
CA LYS A 53 -28.26 -5.01 26.08
C LYS A 53 -28.61 -5.30 24.61
N LEU A 54 -28.06 -4.56 23.66
CA LEU A 54 -28.32 -4.76 22.23
C LEU A 54 -27.89 -6.16 21.74
N PHE A 55 -26.73 -6.64 22.20
CA PHE A 55 -26.26 -7.98 21.88
C PHE A 55 -27.21 -9.08 22.37
N PHE A 56 -27.74 -8.96 23.60
CA PHE A 56 -28.69 -9.92 24.15
C PHE A 56 -30.05 -9.85 23.44
N ALA A 57 -30.55 -8.63 23.15
CA ALA A 57 -31.81 -8.45 22.42
C ALA A 57 -31.75 -9.03 21.01
N ALA A 58 -30.64 -8.86 20.31
CA ALA A 58 -30.42 -9.42 18.97
C ALA A 58 -30.43 -10.97 18.96
N ARG A 59 -30.01 -11.61 20.05
CA ARG A 59 -30.08 -13.08 20.19
C ARG A 59 -31.46 -13.61 20.52
N GLN A 60 -32.30 -12.80 21.17
CA GLN A 60 -33.64 -13.21 21.58
C GLN A 60 -34.73 -12.87 20.56
N GLY A 61 -34.40 -12.16 19.47
CA GLY A 61 -35.29 -11.91 18.34
C GLY A 61 -36.38 -10.86 18.57
N GLY A 62 -36.16 -9.88 19.47
CA GLY A 62 -37.12 -8.83 19.77
C GLY A 62 -36.87 -7.52 19.00
N ASP A 63 -37.48 -7.32 17.82
CA ASP A 63 -37.26 -6.11 16.99
C ASP A 63 -37.68 -4.82 17.75
N GLU A 64 -38.76 -4.85 18.50
CA GLU A 64 -39.21 -3.72 19.30
C GLU A 64 -38.23 -3.35 20.42
N GLU A 65 -37.65 -4.35 21.07
CA GLU A 65 -36.66 -4.14 22.13
C GLU A 65 -35.34 -3.61 21.55
N ILE A 66 -34.93 -4.11 20.40
CA ILE A 66 -33.76 -3.60 19.64
C ILE A 66 -33.95 -2.11 19.34
N GLU A 67 -35.12 -1.69 18.87
CA GLU A 67 -35.35 -0.28 18.52
C GLU A 67 -35.40 0.62 19.77
N ARG A 68 -35.96 0.17 20.86
CA ARG A 68 -35.89 0.88 22.14
C ARG A 68 -34.47 1.10 22.63
N ILE A 69 -33.63 0.06 22.58
CA ILE A 69 -32.22 0.16 22.97
C ILE A 69 -31.44 1.12 22.05
N LYS A 70 -31.72 1.11 20.76
CA LYS A 70 -31.11 2.05 19.81
C LYS A 70 -31.50 3.51 20.13
N GLU A 71 -32.76 3.73 20.51
CA GLU A 71 -33.24 5.07 20.86
C GLU A 71 -32.65 5.55 22.20
N GLU A 72 -32.57 4.67 23.21
CA GLU A 72 -31.83 4.92 24.45
C GLU A 72 -30.35 5.26 24.18
N THR A 73 -29.71 4.49 23.32
CA THR A 73 -28.31 4.73 22.91
C THR A 73 -28.12 6.09 22.24
N ARG A 74 -29.02 6.49 21.33
CA ARG A 74 -28.99 7.82 20.68
C ARG A 74 -29.17 8.95 21.70
N ARG A 75 -30.06 8.76 22.67
CA ARG A 75 -30.29 9.73 23.75
C ARG A 75 -29.07 9.88 24.65
N LEU A 76 -28.48 8.77 25.09
CA LEU A 76 -27.30 8.76 25.95
C LEU A 76 -26.09 9.36 25.25
N ARG A 77 -25.90 9.10 23.93
CA ARG A 77 -24.82 9.74 23.14
C ARG A 77 -24.97 11.26 23.08
N ARG A 78 -26.20 11.77 22.91
CA ARG A 78 -26.43 13.22 22.93
C ARG A 78 -26.10 13.80 24.28
N LEU A 79 -26.62 13.18 25.35
CA LEU A 79 -26.38 13.61 26.74
C LEU A 79 -24.89 13.60 27.07
N TYR A 80 -24.15 12.58 26.63
CA TYR A 80 -22.71 12.48 26.83
C TYR A 80 -21.97 13.66 26.15
N ARG A 81 -22.30 13.99 24.90
CA ARG A 81 -21.73 15.13 24.17
C ARG A 81 -22.03 16.46 24.87
N GLU A 82 -23.24 16.66 25.34
CA GLU A 82 -23.60 17.86 26.12
C GLU A 82 -22.77 17.96 27.42
N LYS A 83 -22.52 16.82 28.10
CA LYS A 83 -21.67 16.78 29.30
C LYS A 83 -20.18 17.08 28.96
N LEU A 84 -19.67 16.60 27.80
CA LEU A 84 -18.33 16.95 27.34
C LEU A 84 -18.22 18.46 27.13
N GLU A 85 -19.13 19.07 26.40
CA GLU A 85 -19.16 20.51 26.11
C GLU A 85 -19.29 21.35 27.40
N ALA A 86 -20.14 20.93 28.33
CA ALA A 86 -20.29 21.57 29.64
C ALA A 86 -19.00 21.50 30.50
N ALA A 87 -18.19 20.44 30.30
CA ALA A 87 -16.89 20.28 30.95
C ALA A 87 -15.74 20.98 30.19
N GLY A 88 -16.02 21.68 29.07
CA GLY A 88 -15.04 22.42 28.28
C GLY A 88 -14.29 21.59 27.23
N PHE A 89 -14.76 20.37 26.92
CA PHE A 89 -14.18 19.51 25.89
C PHE A 89 -15.00 19.56 24.60
N PRO A 90 -14.39 19.34 23.43
CA PRO A 90 -15.15 19.15 22.19
C PRO A 90 -16.11 17.94 22.26
N ALA A 91 -17.24 18.02 21.58
CA ALA A 91 -18.27 16.95 21.58
C ALA A 91 -17.73 15.58 21.08
N ASP A 92 -16.67 15.58 20.26
CA ASP A 92 -16.01 14.40 19.70
C ASP A 92 -14.67 14.06 20.39
N TYR A 93 -14.39 14.68 21.55
CA TYR A 93 -13.09 14.58 22.21
C TYR A 93 -12.67 13.13 22.51
N THR A 94 -13.60 12.30 22.90
CA THR A 94 -13.38 10.88 23.24
C THR A 94 -13.65 9.94 22.07
N ASP A 95 -13.95 10.46 20.88
CA ASP A 95 -14.14 9.62 19.69
C ASP A 95 -12.79 9.11 19.16
N MET A 96 -12.79 7.88 18.66
CA MET A 96 -11.62 7.30 17.98
C MET A 96 -11.33 8.06 16.67
N LYS A 97 -10.09 8.51 16.48
CA LYS A 97 -9.65 9.23 15.27
C LYS A 97 -8.91 8.28 14.33
N TYR A 98 -9.59 7.89 13.26
CA TYR A 98 -9.02 6.99 12.26
C TYR A 98 -8.36 7.77 11.11
N ARG A 99 -7.24 7.23 10.59
CA ARG A 99 -6.64 7.77 9.36
C ARG A 99 -7.48 7.42 8.13
N CYS A 100 -8.07 6.23 8.12
CA CYS A 100 -8.95 5.77 7.07
C CYS A 100 -10.38 5.62 7.59
N GLU A 101 -11.25 6.54 7.20
CA GLU A 101 -12.66 6.51 7.59
C GLU A 101 -13.44 5.32 7.01
N LYS A 102 -12.97 4.75 5.86
CA LYS A 102 -13.66 3.64 5.20
C LYS A 102 -13.53 2.33 5.97
N CYS A 103 -12.35 2.02 6.48
CA CYS A 103 -12.09 0.76 7.19
C CYS A 103 -11.79 0.94 8.67
N HIS A 104 -11.76 2.17 9.18
CA HIS A 104 -11.38 2.50 10.56
C HIS A 104 -10.05 1.85 10.96
N ASP A 105 -9.05 1.98 10.05
CA ASP A 105 -7.70 1.42 10.17
C ASP A 105 -7.65 -0.11 10.41
N SER A 106 -8.70 -0.85 10.05
CA SER A 106 -8.69 -2.33 10.07
C SER A 106 -7.99 -2.94 8.86
N GLY A 107 -7.84 -2.18 7.76
CA GLY A 107 -7.33 -2.66 6.49
C GLY A 107 -8.36 -3.36 5.61
N PHE A 108 -9.60 -3.56 6.09
CA PHE A 108 -10.65 -4.29 5.38
C PHE A 108 -12.00 -3.59 5.46
N VAL A 109 -12.79 -3.72 4.40
CA VAL A 109 -14.21 -3.33 4.35
C VAL A 109 -15.00 -4.59 4.01
N GLY A 110 -15.67 -5.18 5.01
CA GLY A 110 -16.21 -6.53 4.88
C GLY A 110 -15.10 -7.56 4.67
N VAL A 111 -15.14 -8.29 3.56
CA VAL A 111 -14.12 -9.27 3.16
C VAL A 111 -13.05 -8.69 2.24
N ASP A 112 -13.26 -7.49 1.72
CA ASP A 112 -12.38 -6.86 0.74
C ASP A 112 -11.28 -6.04 1.39
N MET A 113 -10.08 -6.14 0.83
CA MET A 113 -8.93 -5.32 1.25
C MET A 113 -9.19 -3.85 0.93
N CYS A 114 -9.09 -2.99 1.94
CA CYS A 114 -9.26 -1.55 1.79
C CYS A 114 -8.17 -0.91 0.94
N THR A 115 -8.53 0.15 0.22
CA THR A 115 -7.58 0.93 -0.60
C THR A 115 -6.41 1.49 0.20
N CYS A 116 -6.59 1.80 1.50
CA CYS A 116 -5.50 2.28 2.36
C CYS A 116 -4.43 1.20 2.59
N LEU A 117 -4.84 -0.06 2.85
CA LEU A 117 -3.91 -1.17 3.03
C LEU A 117 -3.18 -1.49 1.72
N LYS A 118 -3.89 -1.51 0.58
CA LYS A 118 -3.27 -1.67 -0.74
C LYS A 118 -2.21 -0.59 -1.00
N ALA A 119 -2.50 0.66 -0.66
CA ALA A 119 -1.56 1.76 -0.82
C ALA A 119 -0.34 1.66 0.11
N ASP A 120 -0.53 1.21 1.36
CA ASP A 120 0.59 1.03 2.29
C ASP A 120 1.49 -0.14 1.85
N ILE A 121 0.94 -1.24 1.33
CA ILE A 121 1.70 -2.36 0.72
C ILE A 121 2.50 -1.86 -0.50
N ALA A 122 1.85 -1.14 -1.41
CA ALA A 122 2.50 -0.59 -2.60
C ALA A 122 3.65 0.35 -2.23
N ARG A 123 3.45 1.21 -1.21
CA ARG A 123 4.49 2.10 -0.70
C ARG A 123 5.69 1.33 -0.12
N ALA A 124 5.44 0.27 0.65
CA ALA A 124 6.50 -0.56 1.20
C ALA A 124 7.31 -1.27 0.11
N ARG A 125 6.64 -1.80 -0.92
CA ARG A 125 7.29 -2.39 -2.10
C ARG A 125 8.13 -1.38 -2.87
N LEU A 126 7.59 -0.17 -3.11
CA LEU A 126 8.33 0.90 -3.78
C LEU A 126 9.58 1.32 -2.99
N ALA A 127 9.46 1.46 -1.67
CA ALA A 127 10.59 1.85 -0.83
C ALA A 127 11.71 0.81 -0.81
N ASP A 128 11.39 -0.46 -1.04
CA ASP A 128 12.36 -1.57 -1.08
C ASP A 128 12.86 -1.88 -2.49
N SER A 129 12.26 -1.30 -3.51
CA SER A 129 12.69 -1.41 -4.90
C SER A 129 13.78 -0.40 -5.22
N ASP A 130 14.67 -0.74 -6.17
CA ASP A 130 15.69 0.22 -6.67
C ASP A 130 15.05 1.43 -7.39
N MET A 131 13.75 1.38 -7.67
CA MET A 131 12.96 2.51 -8.18
C MET A 131 12.60 3.55 -7.12
N GLY A 132 12.74 3.25 -5.82
CA GLY A 132 12.27 4.12 -4.74
C GLY A 132 12.60 5.61 -4.94
N PRO A 133 13.87 5.98 -5.22
CA PRO A 133 14.25 7.36 -5.46
C PRO A 133 13.65 7.99 -6.75
N LEU A 134 13.31 7.17 -7.74
CA LEU A 134 12.79 7.59 -9.04
C LEU A 134 11.27 7.60 -9.10
N ALA A 135 10.61 6.85 -8.22
CA ALA A 135 9.17 6.59 -8.26
C ALA A 135 8.30 7.84 -8.18
N ASP A 136 8.77 8.89 -7.50
CA ASP A 136 8.07 10.17 -7.40
C ASP A 136 8.37 11.10 -8.58
N MET A 137 9.53 10.90 -9.23
CA MET A 137 10.04 11.76 -10.30
C MET A 137 9.71 11.24 -11.70
N GLN A 138 9.52 9.93 -11.85
CA GLN A 138 9.34 9.26 -13.14
C GLN A 138 8.01 8.50 -13.15
N ARG A 139 6.95 9.19 -13.61
CA ARG A 139 5.59 8.68 -13.70
C ARG A 139 5.02 8.99 -15.08
N PHE A 140 3.99 8.28 -15.50
CA PHE A 140 3.34 8.55 -16.77
C PHE A 140 2.77 9.96 -16.86
N ASP A 141 2.17 10.47 -15.76
CA ASP A 141 1.53 11.79 -15.72
C ASP A 141 2.51 12.98 -15.82
N ASN A 142 3.80 12.77 -15.57
CA ASN A 142 4.84 13.78 -15.71
C ASN A 142 5.83 13.52 -16.86
N PHE A 143 5.53 12.56 -17.73
CA PHE A 143 6.30 12.33 -18.96
C PHE A 143 5.95 13.42 -19.99
N SER A 144 6.88 14.35 -20.25
CA SER A 144 6.61 15.44 -21.20
C SER A 144 7.00 15.07 -22.62
N LEU A 145 6.05 15.25 -23.54
CA LEU A 145 6.25 15.12 -24.97
C LEU A 145 6.91 16.36 -25.61
N ASP A 146 7.13 17.44 -24.86
CA ASP A 146 7.67 18.69 -25.38
C ASP A 146 9.15 18.61 -25.77
N TYR A 147 9.84 17.59 -25.26
CA TYR A 147 11.24 17.30 -25.63
C TYR A 147 11.40 16.60 -27.00
N TYR A 148 10.29 16.20 -27.63
CA TYR A 148 10.29 15.44 -28.88
C TYR A 148 9.68 16.24 -30.01
N ASN A 149 10.23 16.09 -31.24
CA ASN A 149 9.74 16.76 -32.44
C ASN A 149 9.49 15.77 -33.57
N GLY A 150 8.57 16.09 -34.47
CA GLY A 150 8.30 15.33 -35.69
C GLY A 150 7.94 13.86 -35.42
N ASP A 151 8.64 12.95 -36.09
CA ASP A 151 8.41 11.52 -35.97
C ASP A 151 8.77 10.97 -34.60
N ASN A 152 9.78 11.55 -33.95
CA ASN A 152 10.16 11.16 -32.59
C ASN A 152 9.05 11.47 -31.57
N ARG A 153 8.31 12.56 -31.76
CA ARG A 153 7.16 12.90 -30.90
C ARG A 153 6.05 11.85 -31.06
N ARG A 154 5.72 11.48 -32.29
CA ARG A 154 4.71 10.44 -32.57
C ARG A 154 5.11 9.09 -31.96
N ALA A 155 6.38 8.71 -32.10
CA ALA A 155 6.89 7.47 -31.51
C ALA A 155 6.85 7.51 -29.97
N ALA A 156 7.25 8.62 -29.35
CA ALA A 156 7.20 8.79 -27.89
C ALA A 156 5.76 8.73 -27.35
N GLU A 157 4.82 9.38 -28.04
CA GLU A 157 3.39 9.36 -27.71
C GLU A 157 2.79 7.94 -27.82
N TYR A 158 3.11 7.24 -28.90
CA TYR A 158 2.73 5.84 -29.09
C TYR A 158 3.26 4.95 -27.95
N ASN A 159 4.55 5.05 -27.63
CA ASN A 159 5.19 4.27 -26.58
C ASN A 159 4.60 4.58 -25.20
N LEU A 160 4.33 5.87 -24.90
CA LEU A 160 3.66 6.28 -23.67
C LEU A 160 2.31 5.59 -23.52
N HIS A 161 1.42 5.74 -24.51
CA HIS A 161 0.08 5.13 -24.46
C HIS A 161 0.11 3.60 -24.46
N ALA A 162 1.05 2.98 -25.17
CA ALA A 162 1.19 1.53 -25.19
C ALA A 162 1.59 0.99 -23.82
N LEU A 163 2.53 1.64 -23.14
CA LEU A 163 2.97 1.23 -21.80
C LEU A 163 1.96 1.59 -20.71
N GLU A 164 1.24 2.70 -20.82
CA GLU A 164 0.08 3.00 -19.96
C GLU A 164 -0.99 1.92 -20.07
N SER A 165 -1.34 1.55 -21.30
CA SER A 165 -2.32 0.49 -21.56
C SER A 165 -1.84 -0.86 -21.01
N PHE A 166 -0.58 -1.21 -21.24
CA PHE A 166 0.01 -2.43 -20.68
C PHE A 166 -0.04 -2.45 -19.16
N ALA A 167 0.35 -1.35 -18.49
CA ALA A 167 0.27 -1.22 -17.03
C ALA A 167 -1.18 -1.37 -16.52
N ALA A 168 -2.14 -0.74 -17.21
CA ALA A 168 -3.55 -0.78 -16.83
C ALA A 168 -4.18 -2.17 -16.94
N HIS A 169 -3.72 -3.01 -17.87
CA HIS A 169 -4.23 -4.35 -18.13
C HIS A 169 -3.29 -5.48 -17.66
N PHE A 170 -2.19 -5.12 -17.00
CA PHE A 170 -1.19 -6.08 -16.55
C PHE A 170 -1.79 -7.20 -15.70
N THR A 171 -1.40 -8.43 -16.00
CA THR A 171 -1.70 -9.64 -15.21
C THR A 171 -0.48 -10.54 -15.14
N LYS A 172 -0.36 -11.37 -14.09
CA LYS A 172 0.78 -12.30 -13.90
C LYS A 172 1.08 -13.20 -15.11
N ASN A 173 0.09 -13.45 -15.94
CA ASN A 173 0.17 -14.40 -17.05
C ASN A 173 0.03 -13.70 -18.41
N SER A 174 0.32 -12.42 -18.52
CA SER A 174 0.21 -11.69 -19.77
C SER A 174 1.12 -12.26 -20.87
N GLY A 175 2.26 -12.85 -20.48
CA GLY A 175 3.24 -13.43 -21.40
C GLY A 175 3.87 -12.42 -22.37
N GLU A 176 3.67 -11.12 -22.12
CA GLU A 176 4.17 -10.05 -22.95
C GLU A 176 5.54 -9.56 -22.44
N SER A 177 6.44 -9.30 -23.39
CA SER A 177 7.76 -8.71 -23.12
C SER A 177 7.93 -7.45 -23.97
N TRP A 178 8.50 -6.41 -23.38
CA TRP A 178 8.74 -5.12 -24.03
C TRP A 178 10.23 -4.81 -24.08
N LEU A 179 10.72 -4.41 -25.25
CA LEU A 179 12.10 -3.96 -25.44
C LEU A 179 12.12 -2.49 -25.88
N LEU A 180 12.59 -1.60 -25.01
CA LEU A 180 12.72 -0.18 -25.27
C LEU A 180 14.11 0.12 -25.88
N ILE A 181 14.14 0.45 -27.18
CA ILE A 181 15.39 0.74 -27.91
C ILE A 181 15.44 2.22 -28.27
N GLY A 182 16.60 2.83 -28.11
CA GLY A 182 16.84 4.22 -28.51
C GLY A 182 18.06 4.82 -27.86
N ALA A 183 18.49 6.00 -28.35
CA ALA A 183 19.64 6.73 -27.80
C ALA A 183 19.41 7.13 -26.32
N THR A 184 20.50 7.47 -25.64
CA THR A 184 20.45 8.00 -24.27
C THR A 184 19.63 9.29 -24.21
N GLY A 185 18.87 9.50 -23.14
CA GLY A 185 18.05 10.70 -22.94
C GLY A 185 16.68 10.66 -23.62
N LEU A 186 16.29 9.57 -24.29
CA LEU A 186 14.97 9.42 -24.93
C LEU A 186 13.88 8.84 -23.99
N GLY A 187 14.00 9.00 -22.68
CA GLY A 187 12.97 8.68 -21.72
C GLY A 187 12.72 7.18 -21.48
N LYS A 188 13.57 6.26 -21.94
CA LYS A 188 13.40 4.81 -21.70
C LYS A 188 13.28 4.47 -20.23
N THR A 189 14.25 4.88 -19.42
CA THR A 189 14.25 4.71 -17.95
C THR A 189 13.03 5.36 -17.30
N HIS A 190 12.61 6.54 -17.77
CA HIS A 190 11.40 7.20 -17.27
C HIS A 190 10.14 6.32 -17.50
N LEU A 191 9.96 5.83 -18.72
CA LEU A 191 8.81 5.01 -19.07
C LEU A 191 8.83 3.64 -18.38
N SER A 192 10.00 3.00 -18.27
CA SER A 192 10.13 1.71 -17.55
C SER A 192 9.90 1.85 -16.06
N THR A 193 10.40 2.93 -15.43
CA THR A 193 10.11 3.24 -14.02
C THR A 193 8.63 3.54 -13.82
N ALA A 194 8.02 4.37 -14.68
CA ALA A 194 6.60 4.70 -14.59
C ALA A 194 5.71 3.45 -14.70
N LEU A 195 6.07 2.53 -15.61
CA LEU A 195 5.43 1.21 -15.73
C LEU A 195 5.53 0.41 -14.43
N GLY A 196 6.74 0.28 -13.88
CA GLY A 196 6.96 -0.47 -12.63
C GLY A 196 6.17 0.11 -11.46
N VAL A 197 6.16 1.44 -11.31
CA VAL A 197 5.38 2.15 -10.27
C VAL A 197 3.89 1.84 -10.38
N GLU A 198 3.33 1.89 -11.60
CA GLU A 198 1.90 1.65 -11.80
C GLU A 198 1.53 0.18 -11.53
N VAL A 199 2.35 -0.76 -11.97
CA VAL A 199 2.17 -2.20 -11.72
C VAL A 199 2.24 -2.51 -10.20
N ILE A 200 3.19 -1.90 -9.46
CA ILE A 200 3.26 -2.03 -7.99
C ILE A 200 2.00 -1.46 -7.33
N ARG A 201 1.51 -0.30 -7.78
CA ARG A 201 0.27 0.31 -7.24
C ARG A 201 -0.94 -0.60 -7.40
N ARG A 202 -0.96 -1.42 -8.44
CA ARG A 202 -1.99 -2.43 -8.66
C ARG A 202 -1.82 -3.70 -7.81
N GLY A 203 -0.72 -3.81 -7.07
CA GLY A 203 -0.49 -4.86 -6.08
C GLY A 203 0.37 -6.02 -6.58
N TYR A 204 1.02 -5.88 -7.73
CA TYR A 204 1.94 -6.88 -8.26
C TYR A 204 3.35 -6.70 -7.72
N ASP A 205 4.12 -7.76 -7.77
CA ASP A 205 5.53 -7.76 -7.37
C ASP A 205 6.42 -7.40 -8.57
N VAL A 206 7.26 -6.36 -8.40
CA VAL A 206 8.11 -5.83 -9.47
C VAL A 206 9.54 -5.79 -9.01
N VAL A 207 10.43 -6.40 -9.78
CA VAL A 207 11.87 -6.26 -9.61
C VAL A 207 12.40 -5.32 -10.69
N TYR A 208 13.07 -4.24 -10.28
CA TYR A 208 13.76 -3.29 -11.15
C TYR A 208 15.26 -3.32 -10.84
N LYS A 209 16.07 -3.59 -11.84
CA LYS A 209 17.54 -3.61 -11.72
C LYS A 209 18.21 -3.12 -13.00
N SER A 210 19.37 -2.48 -12.86
CA SER A 210 20.28 -2.40 -14.00
C SER A 210 20.81 -3.78 -14.35
N VAL A 211 21.14 -4.01 -15.62
CA VAL A 211 21.73 -5.27 -16.05
C VAL A 211 23.00 -5.60 -15.25
N GLN A 212 23.81 -4.59 -14.94
CA GLN A 212 25.05 -4.80 -14.16
C GLN A 212 24.74 -5.29 -12.74
N SER A 213 23.82 -4.63 -12.02
CA SER A 213 23.44 -5.08 -10.67
C SER A 213 22.81 -6.46 -10.65
N MET A 214 22.07 -6.82 -11.70
CA MET A 214 21.53 -8.16 -11.85
C MET A 214 22.67 -9.19 -12.04
N LEU A 215 23.64 -8.91 -12.88
CA LEU A 215 24.78 -9.80 -13.11
C LEU A 215 25.67 -9.94 -11.88
N ASP A 216 25.89 -8.87 -11.12
CA ASP A 216 26.62 -8.91 -9.85
C ASP A 216 25.93 -9.85 -8.83
N ASP A 217 24.58 -9.87 -8.79
CA ASP A 217 23.81 -10.80 -7.97
C ASP A 217 24.03 -12.27 -8.40
N PHE A 218 24.08 -12.56 -9.72
CA PHE A 218 24.38 -13.90 -10.24
C PHE A 218 25.83 -14.32 -9.96
N GLU A 219 26.80 -13.40 -10.08
CA GLU A 219 28.19 -13.66 -9.72
C GLU A 219 28.35 -13.94 -8.24
N ALA A 220 27.65 -13.19 -7.38
CA ALA A 220 27.68 -13.39 -5.93
C ALA A 220 27.14 -14.75 -5.55
N GLU A 221 26.06 -15.22 -6.18
CA GLU A 221 25.50 -16.57 -5.93
C GLU A 221 26.46 -17.66 -6.43
N GLN A 222 26.94 -17.53 -7.67
CA GLN A 222 27.74 -18.57 -8.31
C GLN A 222 29.16 -18.74 -7.71
N PHE A 223 29.83 -17.62 -7.37
CA PHE A 223 31.25 -17.62 -7.03
C PHE A 223 31.55 -17.18 -5.59
N HIS A 224 30.63 -16.49 -4.93
CA HIS A 224 30.88 -15.91 -3.59
C HIS A 224 30.00 -16.50 -2.49
N GLY A 225 29.23 -17.57 -2.78
CA GLY A 225 28.42 -18.28 -1.81
C GLY A 225 27.24 -17.48 -1.26
N ALA A 226 26.72 -16.52 -2.03
CA ALA A 226 25.49 -15.83 -1.65
C ALA A 226 24.31 -16.81 -1.67
N SER A 227 23.25 -16.49 -0.90
CA SER A 227 22.07 -17.34 -0.87
C SER A 227 21.40 -17.41 -2.25
N PRO A 228 20.88 -18.56 -2.69
CA PRO A 228 20.08 -18.68 -3.93
C PRO A 228 18.88 -17.72 -3.98
N ASP A 229 18.40 -17.23 -2.83
CA ASP A 229 17.31 -16.26 -2.76
C ASP A 229 17.65 -14.93 -3.44
N VAL A 230 18.95 -14.61 -3.59
CA VAL A 230 19.42 -13.37 -4.26
C VAL A 230 19.00 -13.33 -5.72
N ILE A 231 19.08 -14.49 -6.42
CA ILE A 231 18.70 -14.58 -7.84
C ILE A 231 17.24 -15.02 -8.03
N ARG A 232 16.66 -15.71 -7.04
CA ARG A 232 15.32 -16.25 -7.12
C ARG A 232 14.25 -15.18 -7.35
N LYS A 233 14.45 -13.97 -6.82
CA LYS A 233 13.57 -12.81 -7.02
C LYS A 233 13.35 -12.46 -8.50
N TYR A 234 14.32 -12.75 -9.38
CA TYR A 234 14.22 -12.48 -10.83
C TYR A 234 13.26 -13.43 -11.54
N TYR A 235 13.06 -14.64 -10.98
CA TYR A 235 12.18 -15.65 -11.54
C TYR A 235 10.78 -15.64 -10.91
N ASP A 236 10.69 -15.23 -9.66
CA ASP A 236 9.43 -15.28 -8.89
C ASP A 236 8.61 -13.99 -8.99
N CYS A 237 9.19 -12.88 -9.46
CA CYS A 237 8.46 -11.61 -9.58
C CYS A 237 7.38 -11.66 -10.69
N ASP A 238 6.38 -10.78 -10.55
CA ASP A 238 5.31 -10.66 -11.53
C ASP A 238 5.74 -9.84 -12.77
N LEU A 239 6.63 -8.87 -12.57
CA LEU A 239 7.26 -8.07 -13.62
C LEU A 239 8.74 -7.85 -13.31
N LEU A 240 9.60 -8.23 -14.23
CA LEU A 240 11.03 -7.88 -14.21
C LEU A 240 11.32 -6.73 -15.18
N ILE A 241 11.98 -5.70 -14.68
CA ILE A 241 12.48 -4.58 -15.47
C ILE A 241 14.01 -4.59 -15.38
N VAL A 242 14.67 -4.81 -16.51
CA VAL A 242 16.13 -4.74 -16.64
C VAL A 242 16.49 -3.49 -17.41
N ASP A 243 17.12 -2.52 -16.75
CA ASP A 243 17.54 -1.26 -17.36
C ASP A 243 19.01 -1.31 -17.78
N ASP A 244 19.39 -0.39 -18.68
CA ASP A 244 20.75 -0.24 -19.22
C ASP A 244 21.31 -1.51 -19.88
N LEU A 245 20.45 -2.31 -20.53
CA LEU A 245 20.86 -3.49 -21.27
C LEU A 245 21.80 -3.10 -22.44
N GLY A 246 22.94 -3.79 -22.54
CA GLY A 246 23.94 -3.57 -23.60
C GLY A 246 25.18 -2.77 -23.18
N VAL A 247 25.32 -2.42 -21.90
CA VAL A 247 26.52 -1.82 -21.30
C VAL A 247 27.45 -2.86 -20.65
N GLU A 248 26.94 -4.07 -20.43
CA GLU A 248 27.66 -5.18 -19.82
C GLU A 248 28.74 -5.77 -20.68
N MET A 249 29.76 -6.34 -20.05
CA MET A 249 30.81 -7.09 -20.78
C MET A 249 30.21 -8.38 -21.37
N SER A 250 30.42 -8.62 -22.66
CA SER A 250 29.95 -9.81 -23.38
C SER A 250 30.73 -11.07 -23.00
N THR A 251 30.67 -11.53 -21.78
CA THR A 251 31.19 -12.83 -21.33
C THR A 251 30.18 -13.94 -21.56
N GLN A 252 30.67 -15.19 -21.70
CA GLN A 252 29.78 -16.36 -21.83
C GLN A 252 28.84 -16.49 -20.64
N PHE A 253 29.34 -16.13 -19.45
CA PHE A 253 28.54 -16.16 -18.20
C PHE A 253 27.40 -15.13 -18.25
N ASN A 254 27.72 -13.87 -18.56
CA ASN A 254 26.72 -12.78 -18.63
C ASN A 254 25.63 -13.07 -19.66
N ILE A 255 26.03 -13.56 -20.86
CA ILE A 255 25.08 -13.97 -21.90
C ILE A 255 24.17 -15.08 -21.41
N SER A 256 24.73 -16.11 -20.72
CA SER A 256 23.92 -17.20 -20.17
C SER A 256 22.96 -16.74 -19.07
N CYS A 257 23.38 -15.85 -18.17
CA CYS A 257 22.52 -15.29 -17.14
C CYS A 257 21.35 -14.52 -17.73
N ILE A 258 21.63 -13.60 -18.67
CA ILE A 258 20.59 -12.81 -19.35
C ILE A 258 19.62 -13.73 -20.10
N TYR A 259 20.15 -14.70 -20.84
CA TYR A 259 19.33 -15.67 -21.57
C TYR A 259 18.38 -16.45 -20.65
N ASN A 260 18.88 -16.94 -19.52
CA ASN A 260 18.09 -17.73 -18.58
C ASN A 260 17.00 -16.92 -17.88
N VAL A 261 17.19 -15.61 -17.72
CA VAL A 261 16.21 -14.73 -17.08
C VAL A 261 15.10 -14.33 -18.08
N ILE A 262 15.44 -14.20 -19.38
CA ILE A 262 14.48 -13.77 -20.41
C ILE A 262 13.63 -14.94 -20.94
N ASN A 263 14.14 -16.17 -20.92
CA ASN A 263 13.47 -17.39 -21.43
C ASN A 263 12.98 -18.30 -20.31
#